data_cbbb13e9bf4e5c35648d4fb272fd75ef
#
_entry.id   cbbb13e9bf4e5c35648d4fb272fd75ef
#
_cell.length_a   1.000
_cell.length_b   1.000
_cell.length_c   1.000
_cell.angle_alpha   90.00
_cell.angle_beta   90.00
_cell.angle_gamma   90.00
#
_symmetry.space_group_name_H-M   'P 1'
#
loop_
_entity.id
_entity.type
_entity.pdbx_description
1 polymer ?
#
loop_
_entity_poly.entity_id
_entity_poly.type
_entity_poly.pdbx_seq_one_letter_code
_entity_poly.pdbx_strand_id
1 'polypeptide(L)'
;MIKPDFELSLSSARALHLAAQDMLAPRRRRAAKLDVLAAIRRMGMLQIDTISVVARSPYLVLWSRLGDYDPGWLDELLAEGHLFEYWAHEACFLPIEDYGLYRHRMLDPQAMGWKYSANWMRERADEVAALLAHVREKGPVRSSDFERSDGKGGGWWEWKPEKRTLEVLFTAGQLMIARRHNFQRIYDLAERVHPSWHDGQMPALEEVRRSFVLQAVRALGLARAAWIPDYHRTRRPHPDPAALAEQGLLLRARVEGWHEPVYIHPEHAMLARQAEQGRLAPRLTTLLSPFDPIVWDRRRALELFGFDYRLECYTPAQKRRYGYFTLPILRRGVLVGRIDAKAHRKAGEFELRSVHLEPGVRISERLVDDVAGAVQRCAGWHGCPAVRVIHAVPETFGMRLAAAFEASGTVGLP
;
A
#
# COMPACT_ATOMS: atom_id res chain seq x y z
N MET A 1 18.58 -19.35 26.60
CA MET A 1 18.13 -18.55 25.42
C MET A 1 18.38 -19.38 24.18
N ILE A 2 17.37 -19.55 23.32
CA ILE A 2 17.52 -20.26 22.03
C ILE A 2 18.43 -19.43 21.14
N LYS A 3 19.44 -20.05 20.52
CA LYS A 3 20.36 -19.37 19.58
C LYS A 3 19.58 -18.84 18.37
N PRO A 4 19.77 -17.60 17.95
CA PRO A 4 19.13 -17.10 16.72
C PRO A 4 19.73 -17.78 15.49
N ASP A 5 18.92 -17.93 14.43
CA ASP A 5 19.36 -18.50 13.14
C ASP A 5 20.24 -17.49 12.36
N PHE A 6 20.03 -16.17 12.59
CA PHE A 6 20.77 -15.10 11.94
C PHE A 6 21.07 -13.93 12.89
N GLU A 7 22.20 -13.27 12.65
CA GLU A 7 22.60 -12.02 13.30
C GLU A 7 22.74 -10.93 12.25
N LEU A 8 21.95 -9.89 12.35
CA LEU A 8 21.85 -8.84 11.34
C LEU A 8 22.26 -7.49 11.93
N SER A 9 23.07 -6.73 11.20
CA SER A 9 23.18 -5.29 11.46
C SER A 9 21.86 -4.60 11.09
N LEU A 10 21.63 -3.38 11.58
CA LEU A 10 20.44 -2.60 11.20
C LEU A 10 20.40 -2.33 9.68
N SER A 11 21.56 -2.12 9.04
CA SER A 11 21.65 -1.96 7.59
C SER A 11 21.28 -3.25 6.84
N SER A 12 21.71 -4.41 7.33
CA SER A 12 21.33 -5.71 6.79
C SER A 12 19.83 -5.98 6.93
N ALA A 13 19.25 -5.62 8.07
CA ALA A 13 17.82 -5.73 8.31
C ALA A 13 17.00 -4.87 7.33
N ARG A 14 17.42 -3.62 7.08
CA ARG A 14 16.83 -2.75 6.03
C ARG A 14 16.93 -3.37 4.65
N ALA A 15 18.10 -3.90 4.29
CA ALA A 15 18.32 -4.51 3.00
C ALA A 15 17.44 -5.76 2.80
N LEU A 16 17.29 -6.59 3.82
CA LEU A 16 16.39 -7.75 3.79
C LEU A 16 14.92 -7.33 3.63
N HIS A 17 14.47 -6.31 4.40
CA HIS A 17 13.13 -5.75 4.27
C HIS A 17 12.83 -5.25 2.86
N LEU A 18 13.77 -4.53 2.24
CA LEU A 18 13.64 -4.04 0.87
C LEU A 18 13.71 -5.18 -0.16
N ALA A 19 14.57 -6.20 0.07
CA ALA A 19 14.69 -7.36 -0.80
C ALA A 19 13.38 -8.14 -0.89
N ALA A 20 12.74 -8.38 0.25
CA ALA A 20 11.44 -9.06 0.32
C ALA A 20 10.35 -8.35 -0.51
N GLN A 21 10.46 -7.05 -0.69
CA GLN A 21 9.52 -6.23 -1.46
C GLN A 21 10.01 -5.86 -2.88
N ASP A 22 11.09 -6.49 -3.36
CA ASP A 22 11.69 -6.27 -4.68
C ASP A 22 12.18 -4.82 -4.89
N MET A 23 12.72 -4.20 -3.83
CA MET A 23 13.14 -2.80 -3.82
C MET A 23 14.65 -2.59 -3.62
N LEU A 24 15.48 -3.59 -3.92
CA LEU A 24 16.94 -3.43 -3.84
C LEU A 24 17.54 -2.67 -5.01
N ALA A 25 17.01 -2.87 -6.21
CA ALA A 25 17.57 -2.31 -7.44
C ALA A 25 16.48 -1.89 -8.42
N PRO A 26 16.76 -0.91 -9.30
CA PRO A 26 15.85 -0.59 -10.38
C PRO A 26 15.61 -1.80 -11.27
N ARG A 27 14.40 -1.93 -11.77
CA ARG A 27 14.03 -2.99 -12.70
C ARG A 27 14.82 -2.84 -14.00
N ARG A 28 15.31 -3.95 -14.56
CA ARG A 28 16.14 -3.96 -15.78
C ARG A 28 15.33 -4.04 -17.07
N ARG A 29 14.07 -4.45 -16.98
CA ARG A 29 13.17 -4.58 -18.13
C ARG A 29 11.88 -3.80 -17.90
N ARG A 30 11.18 -3.45 -18.96
CA ARG A 30 9.84 -2.87 -18.86
C ARG A 30 8.90 -3.83 -18.12
N ALA A 31 8.03 -3.28 -17.29
CA ALA A 31 7.02 -4.07 -16.60
C ALA A 31 5.99 -4.66 -17.57
N ALA A 32 5.40 -5.78 -17.18
CA ALA A 32 4.26 -6.42 -17.82
C ALA A 32 3.10 -6.57 -16.82
N LYS A 33 1.89 -6.87 -17.28
CA LYS A 33 0.70 -7.01 -16.43
C LYS A 33 0.89 -8.05 -15.30
N LEU A 34 1.53 -9.17 -15.59
CA LEU A 34 1.83 -10.19 -14.58
C LEU A 34 2.82 -9.72 -13.50
N ASP A 35 3.63 -8.71 -13.77
CA ASP A 35 4.49 -8.12 -12.75
C ASP A 35 3.70 -7.30 -11.72
N VAL A 36 2.59 -6.68 -12.14
CA VAL A 36 1.65 -6.02 -11.22
C VAL A 36 1.06 -7.03 -10.25
N LEU A 37 0.56 -8.16 -10.76
CA LEU A 37 0.04 -9.24 -9.93
C LEU A 37 1.10 -9.82 -9.00
N ALA A 38 2.31 -10.06 -9.51
CA ALA A 38 3.43 -10.57 -8.72
C ALA A 38 3.83 -9.59 -7.58
N ALA A 39 3.83 -8.29 -7.84
CA ALA A 39 4.10 -7.28 -6.82
C ALA A 39 3.02 -7.27 -5.71
N ILE A 40 1.75 -7.39 -6.09
CA ILE A 40 0.64 -7.46 -5.12
C ILE A 40 0.72 -8.74 -4.30
N ARG A 41 0.97 -9.91 -4.92
CA ARG A 41 1.17 -11.19 -4.24
C ARG A 41 2.34 -11.16 -3.25
N ARG A 42 3.43 -10.47 -3.61
CA ARG A 42 4.59 -10.30 -2.74
C ARG A 42 4.27 -9.47 -1.49
N MET A 43 3.51 -8.40 -1.66
CA MET A 43 3.04 -7.56 -0.55
C MET A 43 1.87 -8.21 0.21
N GLY A 44 1.17 -9.19 -0.38
CA GLY A 44 -0.07 -9.79 0.14
C GLY A 44 -1.30 -8.88 0.03
N MET A 45 -1.09 -7.58 -0.20
CA MET A 45 -2.16 -6.60 -0.40
C MET A 45 -1.64 -5.31 -1.01
N LEU A 46 -2.54 -4.53 -1.60
CA LEU A 46 -2.27 -3.19 -2.11
C LEU A 46 -3.35 -2.23 -1.63
N GLN A 47 -2.99 -1.31 -0.71
CA GLN A 47 -3.96 -0.40 -0.11
C GLN A 47 -4.53 0.58 -1.13
N ILE A 48 -5.85 0.76 -1.07
CA ILE A 48 -6.62 1.68 -1.89
C ILE A 48 -6.83 2.97 -1.11
N ASP A 49 -6.38 4.08 -1.66
CA ASP A 49 -6.71 5.42 -1.19
C ASP A 49 -7.11 6.31 -2.36
N THR A 50 -8.05 7.22 -2.10
CA THR A 50 -8.66 8.07 -3.12
C THR A 50 -7.96 9.41 -3.30
N ILE A 51 -7.06 9.80 -2.39
CA ILE A 51 -6.29 11.04 -2.51
C ILE A 51 -5.46 10.98 -3.80
N SER A 52 -5.64 11.96 -4.67
CA SER A 52 -5.02 12.03 -5.98
C SER A 52 -4.38 13.40 -6.21
N VAL A 53 -3.21 13.62 -5.60
CA VAL A 53 -2.42 14.85 -5.81
C VAL A 53 -1.42 14.66 -6.94
N VAL A 54 -0.65 13.58 -6.88
CA VAL A 54 0.25 13.12 -7.95
C VAL A 54 -0.43 11.98 -8.68
N ALA A 55 -0.64 10.86 -8.01
CA ALA A 55 -1.50 9.76 -8.42
C ALA A 55 -2.17 9.15 -7.18
N ARG A 56 -3.20 8.33 -7.38
CA ARG A 56 -3.77 7.55 -6.27
C ARG A 56 -2.75 6.54 -5.77
N SER A 57 -2.81 6.28 -4.46
CA SER A 57 -1.82 5.46 -3.76
C SER A 57 -1.48 4.12 -4.43
N PRO A 58 -2.43 3.26 -4.83
CA PRO A 58 -2.09 1.96 -5.38
C PRO A 58 -1.18 2.07 -6.61
N TYR A 59 -1.41 3.06 -7.46
CA TYR A 59 -0.58 3.26 -8.66
C TYR A 59 0.85 3.69 -8.30
N LEU A 60 1.04 4.55 -7.28
CA LEU A 60 2.37 4.97 -6.81
C LEU A 60 3.13 3.83 -6.13
N VAL A 61 2.44 2.99 -5.33
CA VAL A 61 3.05 1.81 -4.68
C VAL A 61 3.57 0.82 -5.71
N LEU A 62 2.84 0.60 -6.78
CA LEU A 62 3.28 -0.24 -7.90
C LEU A 62 4.42 0.41 -8.68
N TRP A 63 4.31 1.70 -8.99
CA TRP A 63 5.34 2.45 -9.70
C TRP A 63 6.69 2.44 -8.96
N SER A 64 6.70 2.58 -7.64
CA SER A 64 7.95 2.56 -6.86
C SER A 64 8.75 1.27 -7.01
N ARG A 65 8.09 0.16 -7.39
CA ARG A 65 8.68 -1.19 -7.59
C ARG A 65 8.90 -1.51 -9.05
N LEU A 66 7.96 -1.16 -9.91
CA LEU A 66 7.91 -1.57 -11.30
C LEU A 66 8.54 -0.56 -12.25
N GLY A 67 8.69 0.70 -11.83
CA GLY A 67 8.96 1.80 -12.75
C GLY A 67 7.75 2.10 -13.62
N ASP A 68 7.99 2.50 -14.85
CA ASP A 68 6.93 2.81 -15.80
C ASP A 68 6.13 1.56 -16.16
N TYR A 69 4.85 1.60 -15.89
CA TYR A 69 3.90 0.52 -16.19
C TYR A 69 2.54 1.13 -16.57
N ASP A 70 1.66 0.35 -17.19
CA ASP A 70 0.29 0.77 -17.49
C ASP A 70 -0.60 0.63 -16.26
N PRO A 71 -1.10 1.75 -15.67
CA PRO A 71 -2.00 1.69 -14.52
C PRO A 71 -3.30 0.93 -14.78
N GLY A 72 -3.74 0.83 -16.04
CA GLY A 72 -4.94 0.08 -16.44
C GLY A 72 -4.87 -1.40 -16.13
N TRP A 73 -3.66 -1.98 -16.10
CA TRP A 73 -3.48 -3.40 -15.76
C TRP A 73 -3.99 -3.77 -14.36
N LEU A 74 -4.00 -2.82 -13.41
CA LEU A 74 -4.57 -3.08 -12.08
C LEU A 74 -6.09 -3.28 -12.16
N ASP A 75 -6.78 -2.43 -12.92
CA ASP A 75 -8.24 -2.54 -13.12
C ASP A 75 -8.59 -3.79 -13.96
N GLU A 76 -7.75 -4.14 -14.94
CA GLU A 76 -7.90 -5.37 -15.73
C GLU A 76 -7.75 -6.63 -14.85
N LEU A 77 -6.70 -6.72 -14.02
CA LEU A 77 -6.48 -7.85 -13.11
C LEU A 77 -7.63 -8.05 -12.13
N LEU A 78 -8.26 -6.97 -11.67
CA LEU A 78 -9.47 -7.04 -10.87
C LEU A 78 -10.65 -7.59 -11.68
N ALA A 79 -10.88 -7.06 -12.88
CA ALA A 79 -11.98 -7.48 -13.75
C ALA A 79 -11.84 -8.93 -14.27
N GLU A 80 -10.61 -9.40 -14.42
CA GLU A 80 -10.27 -10.78 -14.81
C GLU A 80 -10.35 -11.79 -13.64
N GLY A 81 -10.64 -11.31 -12.40
CA GLY A 81 -10.77 -12.16 -11.23
C GLY A 81 -9.43 -12.65 -10.64
N HIS A 82 -8.30 -12.04 -11.01
CA HIS A 82 -7.01 -12.32 -10.37
C HIS A 82 -6.85 -11.63 -9.02
N LEU A 83 -7.62 -10.58 -8.80
CA LEU A 83 -7.69 -9.79 -7.57
C LEU A 83 -9.13 -9.67 -7.10
N PHE A 84 -9.29 -9.40 -5.82
CA PHE A 84 -10.55 -8.92 -5.24
C PHE A 84 -10.29 -7.73 -4.34
N GLU A 85 -11.34 -6.95 -4.03
CA GLU A 85 -11.27 -5.88 -3.04
C GLU A 85 -11.86 -6.35 -1.73
N TYR A 86 -11.21 -6.04 -0.62
CA TYR A 86 -11.77 -6.18 0.71
C TYR A 86 -11.00 -5.37 1.76
N TRP A 87 -11.47 -5.46 2.99
CA TRP A 87 -10.88 -4.82 4.16
C TRP A 87 -9.76 -5.68 4.74
N ALA A 88 -8.50 -5.24 4.55
CA ALA A 88 -7.30 -5.83 5.14
C ALA A 88 -6.60 -4.80 6.06
N HIS A 89 -5.49 -4.20 5.63
CA HIS A 89 -4.91 -3.05 6.37
C HIS A 89 -5.92 -1.90 6.44
N GLU A 90 -6.47 -1.51 5.32
CA GLU A 90 -7.72 -0.75 5.10
C GLU A 90 -8.43 -1.37 3.89
N ALA A 91 -9.09 -0.58 3.04
CA ALA A 91 -9.56 -1.08 1.75
C ALA A 91 -8.34 -1.46 0.88
N CYS A 92 -8.28 -2.68 0.38
CA CYS A 92 -7.15 -3.20 -0.38
C CYS A 92 -7.58 -4.00 -1.61
N PHE A 93 -6.75 -4.00 -2.65
CA PHE A 93 -6.70 -5.08 -3.61
C PHE A 93 -5.93 -6.25 -3.00
N LEU A 94 -6.46 -7.44 -3.16
CA LEU A 94 -5.97 -8.69 -2.56
C LEU A 94 -5.88 -9.77 -3.65
N PRO A 95 -4.88 -10.66 -3.62
CA PRO A 95 -4.84 -11.83 -4.50
C PRO A 95 -6.09 -12.69 -4.31
N ILE A 96 -6.71 -13.17 -5.40
CA ILE A 96 -7.94 -13.96 -5.32
C ILE A 96 -7.78 -15.26 -4.53
N GLU A 97 -6.61 -15.86 -4.57
CA GLU A 97 -6.27 -17.05 -3.80
C GLU A 97 -6.34 -16.86 -2.28
N ASP A 98 -6.27 -15.61 -1.81
CA ASP A 98 -6.41 -15.27 -0.39
C ASP A 98 -7.86 -15.04 0.05
N TYR A 99 -8.85 -15.14 -0.85
CA TYR A 99 -10.26 -14.84 -0.54
C TYR A 99 -10.77 -15.61 0.70
N GLY A 100 -10.43 -16.88 0.81
CA GLY A 100 -10.82 -17.72 1.94
C GLY A 100 -10.31 -17.23 3.29
N LEU A 101 -9.16 -16.54 3.34
CA LEU A 101 -8.60 -15.97 4.56
C LEU A 101 -9.46 -14.82 5.12
N TYR A 102 -10.22 -14.15 4.25
CA TYR A 102 -11.08 -13.02 4.62
C TYR A 102 -12.53 -13.42 4.83
N ARG A 103 -12.92 -14.64 4.44
CA ARG A 103 -14.32 -15.08 4.47
C ARG A 103 -14.92 -15.07 5.87
N HIS A 104 -14.17 -15.41 6.91
CA HIS A 104 -14.61 -15.30 8.30
C HIS A 104 -15.05 -13.87 8.69
N ARG A 105 -14.35 -12.84 8.18
CA ARG A 105 -14.72 -11.44 8.42
C ARG A 105 -16.03 -11.06 7.70
N MET A 106 -16.29 -11.67 6.56
CA MET A 106 -17.52 -11.47 5.79
C MET A 106 -18.73 -12.14 6.46
N LEU A 107 -18.53 -13.30 7.06
CA LEU A 107 -19.57 -14.05 7.77
C LEU A 107 -19.85 -13.50 9.17
N ASP A 108 -18.89 -12.85 9.82
CA ASP A 108 -19.06 -12.07 11.05
C ASP A 108 -18.76 -10.59 10.83
N PRO A 109 -19.59 -9.88 10.01
CA PRO A 109 -19.32 -8.50 9.62
C PRO A 109 -19.51 -7.51 10.77
N GLN A 110 -20.16 -7.86 11.87
CA GLN A 110 -20.30 -7.01 13.05
C GLN A 110 -18.92 -6.67 13.65
N ALA A 111 -17.97 -7.58 13.51
CA ALA A 111 -16.58 -7.36 13.88
C ALA A 111 -15.88 -6.26 13.06
N MET A 112 -16.46 -5.80 11.94
CA MET A 112 -15.85 -4.77 11.06
C MET A 112 -16.10 -3.33 11.52
N GLY A 113 -16.80 -3.13 12.64
CA GLY A 113 -17.05 -1.80 13.21
C GLY A 113 -17.88 -0.91 12.29
N TRP A 114 -17.47 0.33 12.07
CA TRP A 114 -18.22 1.32 11.26
C TRP A 114 -18.49 0.88 9.80
N LYS A 115 -17.73 -0.10 9.29
CA LYS A 115 -17.85 -0.64 7.93
C LYS A 115 -19.11 -1.48 7.74
N TYR A 116 -19.72 -1.94 8.85
CA TYR A 116 -20.96 -2.72 8.85
C TYR A 116 -21.96 -2.18 9.88
N SER A 117 -23.24 -2.31 9.61
CA SER A 117 -24.32 -1.92 10.53
C SER A 117 -25.46 -2.93 10.48
N ALA A 118 -25.55 -3.77 11.52
CA ALA A 118 -26.67 -4.70 11.69
C ALA A 118 -28.01 -3.97 11.83
N ASN A 119 -28.02 -2.80 12.49
CA ASN A 119 -29.21 -1.97 12.61
C ASN A 119 -29.69 -1.49 11.25
N TRP A 120 -28.77 -1.00 10.40
CA TRP A 120 -29.11 -0.59 9.03
C TRP A 120 -29.75 -1.73 8.24
N MET A 121 -29.18 -2.93 8.32
CA MET A 121 -29.70 -4.11 7.62
C MET A 121 -31.10 -4.52 8.11
N ARG A 122 -31.36 -4.40 9.42
CA ARG A 122 -32.65 -4.76 10.02
C ARG A 122 -33.71 -3.69 9.75
N GLU A 123 -33.38 -2.41 9.94
CA GLU A 123 -34.33 -1.30 9.78
C GLU A 123 -34.74 -1.08 8.32
N ARG A 124 -33.91 -1.53 7.37
CA ARG A 124 -34.10 -1.36 5.93
C ARG A 124 -34.13 -2.71 5.18
N ALA A 125 -34.62 -3.74 5.83
CA ALA A 125 -34.61 -5.12 5.28
C ALA A 125 -35.23 -5.20 3.88
N ASP A 126 -36.37 -4.53 3.66
CA ASP A 126 -37.06 -4.52 2.36
C ASP A 126 -36.25 -3.79 1.28
N GLU A 127 -35.62 -2.64 1.61
CA GLU A 127 -34.76 -1.89 0.68
C GLU A 127 -33.50 -2.69 0.33
N VAL A 128 -32.91 -3.37 1.32
CA VAL A 128 -31.76 -4.26 1.12
C VAL A 128 -32.12 -5.43 0.21
N ALA A 129 -33.26 -6.08 0.46
CA ALA A 129 -33.74 -7.17 -0.37
C ALA A 129 -34.06 -6.72 -1.80
N ALA A 130 -34.71 -5.55 -1.96
CA ALA A 130 -34.98 -4.97 -3.27
C ALA A 130 -33.70 -4.64 -4.05
N LEU A 131 -32.66 -4.10 -3.39
CA LEU A 131 -31.36 -3.82 -4.02
C LEU A 131 -30.67 -5.10 -4.45
N LEU A 132 -30.66 -6.16 -3.63
CA LEU A 132 -30.09 -7.46 -4.01
C LEU A 132 -30.87 -8.09 -5.18
N ALA A 133 -32.20 -8.01 -5.19
CA ALA A 133 -33.04 -8.47 -6.30
C ALA A 133 -32.71 -7.68 -7.58
N HIS A 134 -32.56 -6.36 -7.48
CA HIS A 134 -32.16 -5.52 -8.60
C HIS A 134 -30.81 -5.95 -9.17
N VAL A 135 -29.77 -6.14 -8.33
CA VAL A 135 -28.45 -6.62 -8.80
C VAL A 135 -28.58 -8.01 -9.43
N ARG A 136 -29.41 -8.89 -8.86
CA ARG A 136 -29.64 -10.24 -9.42
C ARG A 136 -30.28 -10.20 -10.80
N GLU A 137 -31.24 -9.32 -11.00
CA GLU A 137 -31.99 -9.18 -12.26
C GLU A 137 -31.26 -8.38 -13.32
N LYS A 138 -30.68 -7.22 -12.94
CA LYS A 138 -30.10 -6.24 -13.87
C LYS A 138 -28.59 -6.41 -14.06
N GLY A 139 -27.92 -7.16 -13.19
CA GLY A 139 -26.46 -7.32 -13.24
C GLY A 139 -25.69 -6.27 -12.42
N PRO A 140 -24.40 -6.05 -12.74
CA PRO A 140 -23.52 -5.18 -11.97
C PRO A 140 -23.99 -3.73 -11.89
N VAL A 141 -23.86 -3.10 -10.71
CA VAL A 141 -24.35 -1.74 -10.43
C VAL A 141 -23.26 -0.84 -9.84
N ARG A 142 -23.39 0.47 -10.05
CA ARG A 142 -22.63 1.52 -9.38
C ARG A 142 -23.52 2.30 -8.43
N SER A 143 -22.94 2.88 -7.39
CA SER A 143 -23.65 3.81 -6.52
C SER A 143 -24.26 5.03 -7.27
N SER A 144 -23.71 5.41 -8.42
CA SER A 144 -24.23 6.48 -9.26
C SER A 144 -25.47 6.09 -10.07
N ASP A 145 -25.76 4.79 -10.24
CA ASP A 145 -26.89 4.31 -11.03
C ASP A 145 -28.23 4.47 -10.28
N PHE A 146 -28.17 4.80 -8.98
CA PHE A 146 -29.32 5.08 -8.14
C PHE A 146 -29.52 6.57 -7.96
N GLU A 147 -30.73 7.07 -8.14
CA GLU A 147 -31.09 8.43 -7.77
C GLU A 147 -31.17 8.55 -6.24
N ARG A 148 -30.96 9.77 -5.73
CA ARG A 148 -31.06 10.01 -4.29
C ARG A 148 -32.53 10.03 -3.85
N SER A 149 -32.93 9.08 -3.01
CA SER A 149 -34.33 8.94 -2.56
C SER A 149 -34.68 9.73 -1.29
N ASP A 150 -33.67 10.24 -0.55
CA ASP A 150 -33.86 10.86 0.78
C ASP A 150 -34.07 12.38 0.77
N GLY A 151 -34.06 13.03 -0.40
CA GLY A 151 -34.31 14.48 -0.57
C GLY A 151 -33.29 15.40 0.11
N LYS A 152 -32.22 14.84 0.73
CA LYS A 152 -31.21 15.61 1.43
C LYS A 152 -30.13 16.15 0.47
N GLY A 153 -29.70 17.37 0.66
CA GLY A 153 -28.55 17.93 -0.02
C GLY A 153 -27.26 17.19 0.41
N GLY A 154 -26.43 16.77 -0.56
CA GLY A 154 -25.26 15.94 -0.29
C GLY A 154 -24.16 16.67 0.47
N GLY A 155 -24.15 16.59 1.79
CA GLY A 155 -22.96 16.91 2.58
C GLY A 155 -21.84 15.90 2.32
N TRP A 156 -20.57 16.31 2.54
CA TRP A 156 -19.38 15.47 2.31
C TRP A 156 -19.44 14.10 3.02
N TRP A 157 -20.18 14.00 4.13
CA TRP A 157 -20.30 12.78 4.97
C TRP A 157 -21.67 12.09 4.84
N GLU A 158 -22.61 12.66 4.06
CA GLU A 158 -23.95 12.11 3.89
C GLU A 158 -24.01 11.17 2.68
N TRP A 159 -23.83 9.89 2.93
CA TRP A 159 -23.98 8.88 1.89
C TRP A 159 -25.44 8.68 1.51
N LYS A 160 -25.69 8.47 0.21
CA LYS A 160 -26.99 7.96 -0.27
C LYS A 160 -27.31 6.64 0.42
N PRO A 161 -28.58 6.36 0.77
CA PRO A 161 -28.98 5.07 1.35
C PRO A 161 -28.47 3.87 0.55
N GLU A 162 -28.61 3.91 -0.77
CA GLU A 162 -28.19 2.86 -1.69
C GLU A 162 -26.68 2.63 -1.64
N LYS A 163 -25.88 3.70 -1.60
CA LYS A 163 -24.43 3.58 -1.45
C LYS A 163 -24.05 2.92 -0.12
N ARG A 164 -24.72 3.27 0.97
CA ARG A 164 -24.49 2.67 2.28
C ARG A 164 -24.88 1.19 2.27
N THR A 165 -26.00 0.85 1.66
CA THR A 165 -26.45 -0.54 1.50
C THR A 165 -25.45 -1.37 0.70
N LEU A 166 -24.95 -0.85 -0.44
CA LEU A 166 -23.90 -1.50 -1.24
C LEU A 166 -22.63 -1.77 -0.41
N GLU A 167 -22.17 -0.79 0.38
CA GLU A 167 -20.96 -0.94 1.23
C GLU A 167 -21.19 -1.97 2.37
N VAL A 168 -22.37 -2.01 2.96
CA VAL A 168 -22.71 -2.98 4.01
C VAL A 168 -22.79 -4.40 3.42
N LEU A 169 -23.43 -4.58 2.27
CA LEU A 169 -23.52 -5.85 1.55
C LEU A 169 -22.14 -6.34 1.06
N PHE A 170 -21.31 -5.43 0.60
CA PHE A 170 -19.91 -5.70 0.27
C PHE A 170 -19.11 -6.17 1.51
N THR A 171 -19.26 -5.51 2.64
CA THR A 171 -18.58 -5.89 3.89
C THR A 171 -19.04 -7.26 4.39
N ALA A 172 -20.34 -7.59 4.19
CA ALA A 172 -20.90 -8.89 4.51
C ALA A 172 -20.62 -9.98 3.46
N GLY A 173 -19.85 -9.65 2.40
CA GLY A 173 -19.49 -10.61 1.35
C GLY A 173 -20.66 -11.14 0.52
N GLN A 174 -21.80 -10.45 0.51
CA GLN A 174 -22.92 -10.75 -0.39
C GLN A 174 -22.71 -10.13 -1.77
N LEU A 175 -22.03 -8.95 -1.81
CA LEU A 175 -21.55 -8.33 -3.02
C LEU A 175 -20.01 -8.32 -3.02
N MET A 176 -19.44 -8.38 -4.21
CA MET A 176 -18.02 -8.15 -4.48
C MET A 176 -17.86 -7.02 -5.50
N ILE A 177 -16.64 -6.53 -5.63
CA ILE A 177 -16.32 -5.56 -6.68
C ILE A 177 -15.92 -6.35 -7.93
N ALA A 178 -16.79 -6.32 -8.95
CA ALA A 178 -16.55 -7.00 -10.21
C ALA A 178 -15.47 -6.29 -11.04
N ARG A 179 -15.46 -4.97 -11.02
CA ARG A 179 -14.46 -4.12 -11.71
C ARG A 179 -14.54 -2.69 -11.21
N ARG A 180 -13.62 -1.85 -11.67
CA ARG A 180 -13.68 -0.40 -11.51
C ARG A 180 -13.89 0.32 -12.84
N HIS A 181 -14.57 1.46 -12.79
CA HIS A 181 -14.65 2.39 -13.91
C HIS A 181 -14.39 3.81 -13.40
N ASN A 182 -13.38 4.49 -13.94
CA ASN A 182 -12.92 5.77 -13.42
C ASN A 182 -12.69 5.76 -11.90
N PHE A 183 -12.13 4.68 -11.40
CA PHE A 183 -11.90 4.39 -9.97
C PHE A 183 -13.18 4.18 -9.14
N GLN A 184 -14.36 4.23 -9.72
CA GLN A 184 -15.62 3.89 -9.04
C GLN A 184 -15.80 2.37 -8.99
N ARG A 185 -16.30 1.88 -7.86
CA ARG A 185 -16.65 0.47 -7.65
C ARG A 185 -17.88 0.09 -8.46
N ILE A 186 -17.81 -1.03 -9.13
CA ILE A 186 -18.93 -1.72 -9.77
C ILE A 186 -19.15 -3.00 -8.99
N TYR A 187 -20.30 -3.09 -8.32
CA TYR A 187 -20.68 -4.19 -7.45
C TYR A 187 -21.48 -5.23 -8.21
N ASP A 188 -21.23 -6.50 -7.94
CA ASP A 188 -22.06 -7.62 -8.38
C ASP A 188 -22.17 -8.68 -7.29
N LEU A 189 -23.05 -9.66 -7.47
CA LEU A 189 -23.20 -10.78 -6.56
C LEU A 189 -21.89 -11.55 -6.40
N ALA A 190 -21.56 -11.94 -5.18
CA ALA A 190 -20.31 -12.64 -4.89
C ALA A 190 -20.17 -13.94 -5.70
N GLU A 191 -21.27 -14.68 -5.86
CA GLU A 191 -21.32 -15.92 -6.66
C GLU A 191 -21.09 -15.70 -8.17
N ARG A 192 -21.28 -14.49 -8.67
CA ARG A 192 -20.96 -14.15 -10.08
C ARG A 192 -19.52 -13.69 -10.25
N VAL A 193 -19.00 -12.95 -9.26
CA VAL A 193 -17.63 -12.44 -9.33
C VAL A 193 -16.62 -13.54 -9.04
N HIS A 194 -16.93 -14.45 -8.13
CA HIS A 194 -16.06 -15.57 -7.76
C HIS A 194 -16.83 -16.91 -7.80
N PRO A 195 -17.23 -17.39 -8.98
CA PRO A 195 -18.12 -18.54 -9.13
C PRO A 195 -17.49 -19.88 -8.69
N SER A 196 -16.18 -19.95 -8.60
CA SER A 196 -15.47 -21.17 -8.13
C SER A 196 -15.39 -21.28 -6.61
N TRP A 197 -15.80 -20.24 -5.86
CA TRP A 197 -15.77 -20.25 -4.41
C TRP A 197 -17.02 -20.90 -3.82
N HIS A 198 -16.82 -21.72 -2.80
CA HIS A 198 -17.87 -22.17 -1.90
C HIS A 198 -17.34 -22.25 -0.45
N ASP A 199 -18.19 -21.96 0.53
CA ASP A 199 -17.76 -21.82 1.94
C ASP A 199 -17.22 -23.13 2.54
N GLY A 200 -17.42 -24.29 1.93
CA GLY A 200 -16.75 -25.53 2.29
C GLY A 200 -15.22 -25.54 2.05
N GLN A 201 -14.71 -24.56 1.29
CA GLN A 201 -13.26 -24.36 1.07
C GLN A 201 -12.63 -23.43 2.12
N MET A 202 -13.44 -22.86 3.02
CA MET A 202 -12.95 -21.90 4.00
C MET A 202 -12.00 -22.56 5.00
N PRO A 203 -10.77 -22.06 5.17
CA PRO A 203 -9.82 -22.58 6.16
C PRO A 203 -10.34 -22.40 7.59
N ALA A 204 -9.94 -23.26 8.51
CA ALA A 204 -10.24 -23.09 9.92
C ALA A 204 -9.68 -21.75 10.45
N LEU A 205 -10.39 -21.14 11.40
CA LEU A 205 -10.01 -19.79 11.90
C LEU A 205 -8.57 -19.72 12.44
N GLU A 206 -8.11 -20.80 13.11
CA GLU A 206 -6.72 -20.87 13.58
C GLU A 206 -5.71 -20.91 12.45
N GLU A 207 -6.04 -21.58 11.36
CA GLU A 207 -5.21 -21.60 10.15
C GLU A 207 -5.18 -20.22 9.49
N VAL A 208 -6.31 -19.51 9.41
CA VAL A 208 -6.39 -18.13 8.93
C VAL A 208 -5.50 -17.20 9.76
N ARG A 209 -5.59 -17.30 11.10
CA ARG A 209 -4.75 -16.51 12.01
C ARG A 209 -3.27 -16.76 11.80
N ARG A 210 -2.89 -18.04 11.67
CA ARG A 210 -1.50 -18.43 11.37
C ARG A 210 -1.05 -17.90 10.01
N SER A 211 -1.88 -18.04 8.98
CA SER A 211 -1.59 -17.57 7.63
C SER A 211 -1.34 -16.06 7.59
N PHE A 212 -2.12 -15.25 8.32
CA PHE A 212 -1.87 -13.81 8.39
C PHE A 212 -0.54 -13.45 9.07
N VAL A 213 -0.11 -14.21 10.07
CA VAL A 213 1.22 -14.01 10.69
C VAL A 213 2.32 -14.33 9.66
N LEU A 214 2.23 -15.49 9.00
CA LEU A 214 3.22 -15.92 8.02
C LEU A 214 3.29 -14.97 6.81
N GLN A 215 2.13 -14.54 6.28
CA GLN A 215 2.07 -13.57 5.17
C GLN A 215 2.68 -12.22 5.57
N ALA A 216 2.38 -11.71 6.76
CA ALA A 216 2.95 -10.45 7.24
C ALA A 216 4.49 -10.53 7.36
N VAL A 217 5.02 -11.60 7.95
CA VAL A 217 6.46 -11.82 8.08
C VAL A 217 7.12 -11.99 6.71
N ARG A 218 6.48 -12.72 5.78
CA ARG A 218 6.95 -12.88 4.41
C ARG A 218 7.01 -11.56 3.67
N ALA A 219 5.93 -10.77 3.69
CA ALA A 219 5.86 -9.49 3.01
C ALA A 219 6.87 -8.46 3.56
N LEU A 220 7.12 -8.49 4.87
CA LEU A 220 8.06 -7.59 5.53
C LEU A 220 9.52 -8.06 5.42
N GLY A 221 9.78 -9.32 5.03
CA GLY A 221 11.12 -9.93 5.00
C GLY A 221 11.66 -10.28 6.37
N LEU A 222 11.51 -9.38 7.33
CA LEU A 222 11.69 -9.61 8.76
C LEU A 222 10.66 -8.79 9.53
N ALA A 223 10.22 -9.31 10.68
CA ALA A 223 9.24 -8.61 11.51
C ALA A 223 9.49 -8.80 13.01
N ARG A 224 9.34 -7.73 13.80
CA ARG A 224 9.12 -7.81 15.26
C ARG A 224 7.70 -8.29 15.50
N ALA A 225 7.47 -9.02 16.57
CA ALA A 225 6.13 -9.48 16.95
C ALA A 225 5.09 -8.34 16.98
N ALA A 226 5.50 -7.16 17.44
CA ALA A 226 4.64 -5.99 17.55
C ALA A 226 4.20 -5.39 16.20
N TRP A 227 4.89 -5.66 15.08
CA TRP A 227 4.54 -5.15 13.75
C TRP A 227 3.52 -6.04 13.01
N ILE A 228 3.48 -7.33 13.36
CA ILE A 228 2.72 -8.34 12.61
C ILE A 228 1.21 -8.07 12.60
N PRO A 229 0.55 -7.78 13.75
CA PRO A 229 -0.90 -7.58 13.78
C PRO A 229 -1.38 -6.40 12.95
N ASP A 230 -0.58 -5.33 12.83
CA ASP A 230 -0.93 -4.14 12.07
C ASP A 230 -1.04 -4.43 10.58
N TYR A 231 -0.24 -5.35 10.05
CA TYR A 231 -0.14 -5.60 8.61
C TYR A 231 -1.50 -5.97 7.99
N HIS A 232 -2.23 -6.90 8.59
CA HIS A 232 -3.57 -7.33 8.16
C HIS A 232 -4.71 -6.78 9.05
N ARG A 233 -4.42 -5.84 9.96
CA ARG A 233 -5.38 -5.33 10.96
C ARG A 233 -6.11 -6.48 11.68
N THR A 234 -5.34 -7.47 12.10
CA THR A 234 -5.88 -8.64 12.79
C THR A 234 -6.24 -8.30 14.23
N ARG A 235 -7.28 -8.98 14.76
CA ARG A 235 -7.71 -8.86 16.16
C ARG A 235 -7.14 -9.98 17.00
N ARG A 236 -6.99 -9.72 18.30
CA ARG A 236 -6.60 -10.77 19.27
C ARG A 236 -7.62 -11.91 19.32
N PRO A 237 -7.21 -13.13 19.62
CA PRO A 237 -5.82 -13.54 19.89
C PRO A 237 -5.00 -13.65 18.59
N HIS A 238 -3.69 -13.39 18.69
CA HIS A 238 -2.73 -13.62 17.59
C HIS A 238 -1.87 -14.84 17.94
N PRO A 239 -1.55 -15.71 16.96
CA PRO A 239 -0.52 -16.72 17.15
C PRO A 239 0.80 -16.07 17.55
N ASP A 240 1.48 -16.68 18.55
CA ASP A 240 2.78 -16.20 18.98
C ASP A 240 3.84 -16.55 17.92
N PRO A 241 4.55 -15.56 17.35
CA PRO A 241 5.61 -15.83 16.40
C PRO A 241 6.75 -16.69 16.97
N ALA A 242 6.96 -16.64 18.31
CA ALA A 242 7.95 -17.47 18.96
C ALA A 242 7.56 -18.96 18.92
N ALA A 243 6.29 -19.28 19.17
CA ALA A 243 5.78 -20.64 19.06
C ALA A 243 5.80 -21.13 17.61
N LEU A 244 5.53 -20.26 16.64
CA LEU A 244 5.64 -20.61 15.21
C LEU A 244 7.09 -20.88 14.80
N ALA A 245 8.05 -20.18 15.40
CA ALA A 245 9.47 -20.46 15.18
C ALA A 245 9.91 -21.79 15.80
N GLU A 246 9.37 -22.17 16.96
CA GLU A 246 9.61 -23.51 17.56
C GLU A 246 9.05 -24.65 16.70
N GLN A 247 7.99 -24.38 15.95
CA GLN A 247 7.41 -25.32 14.98
C GLN A 247 8.15 -25.33 13.62
N GLY A 248 9.21 -24.53 13.45
CA GLY A 248 9.93 -24.38 12.18
C GLY A 248 9.20 -23.60 11.08
N LEU A 249 8.07 -22.98 11.41
CA LEU A 249 7.29 -22.17 10.46
C LEU A 249 7.86 -20.75 10.28
N LEU A 250 8.67 -20.30 11.23
CA LEU A 250 9.44 -19.06 11.17
C LEU A 250 10.88 -19.32 11.61
N LEU A 251 11.80 -18.46 11.18
CA LEU A 251 13.18 -18.41 11.64
C LEU A 251 13.35 -17.25 12.59
N ARG A 252 14.22 -17.38 13.59
CA ARG A 252 14.55 -16.32 14.55
C ARG A 252 15.81 -15.59 14.12
N ALA A 253 15.80 -14.26 14.20
CA ALA A 253 17.00 -13.48 14.00
C ALA A 253 17.14 -12.40 15.10
N ARG A 254 18.36 -11.95 15.30
CA ARG A 254 18.70 -10.81 16.16
C ARG A 254 19.16 -9.65 15.28
N VAL A 255 18.67 -8.46 15.56
CA VAL A 255 19.14 -7.23 14.91
C VAL A 255 19.97 -6.45 15.95
N GLU A 256 21.13 -5.97 15.53
CA GLU A 256 22.05 -5.17 16.35
C GLU A 256 21.31 -3.96 16.97
N GLY A 257 21.47 -3.77 18.28
CA GLY A 257 20.82 -2.69 19.04
C GLY A 257 19.35 -2.98 19.41
N TRP A 258 18.78 -4.13 19.03
CA TRP A 258 17.42 -4.49 19.41
C TRP A 258 17.42 -5.59 20.49
N HIS A 259 16.60 -5.41 21.54
CA HIS A 259 16.48 -6.39 22.62
C HIS A 259 15.58 -7.57 22.25
N GLU A 260 14.52 -7.31 21.46
CA GLU A 260 13.56 -8.32 21.06
C GLU A 260 14.00 -9.02 19.77
N PRO A 261 13.73 -10.34 19.64
CA PRO A 261 13.99 -11.05 18.39
C PRO A 261 13.10 -10.54 17.25
N VAL A 262 13.55 -10.77 16.05
CA VAL A 262 12.75 -10.63 14.82
C VAL A 262 12.54 -12.00 14.20
N TYR A 263 11.51 -12.11 13.41
CA TYR A 263 11.11 -13.34 12.73
C TYR A 263 11.22 -13.17 11.23
N ILE A 264 11.66 -14.22 10.55
CA ILE A 264 11.89 -14.26 9.10
C ILE A 264 11.13 -15.48 8.56
N HIS A 265 10.43 -15.31 7.43
CA HIS A 265 9.78 -16.43 6.76
C HIS A 265 10.84 -17.35 6.14
N PRO A 266 10.74 -18.70 6.22
CA PRO A 266 11.73 -19.64 5.69
C PRO A 266 12.05 -19.42 4.22
N GLU A 267 11.10 -18.97 3.40
CA GLU A 267 11.31 -18.60 1.99
C GLU A 267 12.42 -17.55 1.82
N HIS A 268 12.65 -16.71 2.83
CA HIS A 268 13.70 -15.69 2.83
C HIS A 268 15.01 -16.12 3.49
N ALA A 269 15.18 -17.41 3.86
CA ALA A 269 16.41 -17.90 4.52
C ALA A 269 17.67 -17.55 3.72
N MET A 270 17.62 -17.73 2.38
CA MET A 270 18.74 -17.38 1.49
C MET A 270 19.04 -15.88 1.48
N LEU A 271 18.00 -15.04 1.41
CA LEU A 271 18.12 -13.58 1.49
C LEU A 271 18.65 -13.15 2.86
N ALA A 272 18.20 -13.78 3.94
CA ALA A 272 18.69 -13.51 5.29
C ALA A 272 20.18 -13.83 5.43
N ARG A 273 20.64 -14.95 4.88
CA ARG A 273 22.05 -15.31 4.84
C ARG A 273 22.89 -14.30 4.04
N GLN A 274 22.38 -13.84 2.89
CA GLN A 274 23.05 -12.80 2.11
C GLN A 274 23.08 -11.45 2.85
N ALA A 275 22.00 -11.11 3.58
CA ALA A 275 21.94 -9.91 4.40
C ALA A 275 22.95 -9.96 5.55
N GLU A 276 23.03 -11.07 6.28
CA GLU A 276 24.01 -11.31 7.35
C GLU A 276 25.44 -11.12 6.85
N GLN A 277 25.73 -11.57 5.64
CA GLN A 277 27.05 -11.46 4.99
C GLN A 277 27.31 -10.08 4.34
N GLY A 278 26.38 -9.10 4.48
CA GLY A 278 26.48 -7.78 3.86
C GLY A 278 26.42 -7.78 2.32
N ARG A 279 25.91 -8.86 1.71
CA ARG A 279 25.86 -9.02 0.24
C ARG A 279 24.63 -8.38 -0.42
N LEU A 280 23.61 -7.99 0.35
CA LEU A 280 22.47 -7.25 -0.17
C LEU A 280 22.83 -5.76 -0.26
N ALA A 281 22.98 -5.26 -1.47
CA ALA A 281 23.35 -3.87 -1.74
C ALA A 281 22.20 -3.09 -2.35
N PRO A 282 21.44 -2.31 -1.57
CA PRO A 282 20.35 -1.46 -2.10
C PRO A 282 20.92 -0.38 -3.04
N ARG A 283 20.35 -0.31 -4.25
CA ARG A 283 20.74 0.65 -5.29
C ARG A 283 19.56 1.48 -5.81
N LEU A 284 18.34 1.07 -5.50
CA LEU A 284 17.13 1.78 -5.92
C LEU A 284 17.06 3.15 -5.24
N THR A 285 16.71 4.17 -6.03
CA THR A 285 16.21 5.46 -5.55
C THR A 285 14.84 5.70 -6.18
N THR A 286 13.83 5.93 -5.35
CA THR A 286 12.43 6.08 -5.78
C THR A 286 11.63 6.92 -4.78
N LEU A 287 10.43 7.35 -5.20
CA LEU A 287 9.47 8.01 -4.33
C LEU A 287 8.44 6.98 -3.85
N LEU A 288 8.10 7.01 -2.57
CA LEU A 288 7.12 6.12 -1.98
C LEU A 288 5.77 6.83 -1.82
N SER A 289 4.68 6.06 -1.94
CA SER A 289 3.37 6.52 -1.48
C SER A 289 3.35 6.56 0.05
N PRO A 290 2.58 7.48 0.69
CA PRO A 290 2.30 7.43 2.14
C PRO A 290 1.71 6.10 2.61
N PHE A 291 1.06 5.38 1.73
CA PHE A 291 0.40 4.09 1.98
C PHE A 291 1.20 2.88 1.48
N ASP A 292 2.49 3.10 1.22
CA ASP A 292 3.41 2.01 0.88
C ASP A 292 3.69 1.16 2.13
N PRO A 293 3.72 -0.19 2.02
CA PRO A 293 4.09 -1.08 3.13
C PRO A 293 5.41 -0.73 3.82
N ILE A 294 6.32 -0.07 3.13
CA ILE A 294 7.61 0.38 3.72
C ILE A 294 7.38 1.43 4.82
N VAL A 295 6.37 2.31 4.69
CA VAL A 295 6.22 3.49 5.55
C VAL A 295 4.86 3.63 6.23
N TRP A 296 3.82 2.86 5.85
CA TRP A 296 2.49 3.04 6.42
C TRP A 296 2.43 2.80 7.94
N ASP A 297 3.23 1.84 8.46
CA ASP A 297 3.45 1.67 9.89
C ASP A 297 4.56 2.62 10.36
N ARG A 298 4.15 3.68 11.05
CA ARG A 298 5.04 4.74 11.52
C ARG A 298 6.08 4.25 12.52
N ARG A 299 5.69 3.30 13.38
CA ARG A 299 6.60 2.71 14.37
C ARG A 299 7.70 1.94 13.67
N ARG A 300 7.36 1.10 12.69
CA ARG A 300 8.33 0.35 11.89
C ARG A 300 9.23 1.28 11.08
N ALA A 301 8.66 2.31 10.44
CA ALA A 301 9.45 3.29 9.69
C ALA A 301 10.48 3.99 10.60
N LEU A 302 10.10 4.35 11.82
CA LEU A 302 11.00 4.94 12.81
C LEU A 302 12.04 3.93 13.30
N GLU A 303 11.63 2.73 13.73
CA GLU A 303 12.52 1.72 14.28
C GLU A 303 13.52 1.18 13.24
N LEU A 304 13.08 0.98 11.99
CA LEU A 304 13.92 0.38 10.95
C LEU A 304 14.75 1.42 10.19
N PHE A 305 14.20 2.59 9.89
CA PHE A 305 14.83 3.61 9.05
C PHE A 305 15.24 4.88 9.80
N GLY A 306 14.85 5.06 11.06
CA GLY A 306 15.00 6.32 11.79
C GLY A 306 14.14 7.45 11.21
N PHE A 307 13.07 7.10 10.49
CA PHE A 307 12.27 8.05 9.72
C PHE A 307 10.94 8.33 10.44
N ASP A 308 10.85 9.50 11.07
CA ASP A 308 9.59 9.97 11.68
C ASP A 308 8.66 10.49 10.57
N TYR A 309 7.68 9.68 10.22
CA TYR A 309 6.75 9.98 9.13
C TYR A 309 5.32 10.16 9.61
N ARG A 310 4.71 11.28 9.19
CA ARG A 310 3.30 11.57 9.41
C ARG A 310 2.67 12.14 8.14
N LEU A 311 1.58 11.56 7.70
CA LEU A 311 0.78 12.13 6.62
C LEU A 311 -0.06 13.29 7.18
N GLU A 312 0.05 14.48 6.56
CA GLU A 312 -0.56 15.71 7.06
C GLU A 312 -1.83 16.13 6.27
N CYS A 313 -2.39 15.23 5.45
CA CYS A 313 -3.59 15.52 4.65
C CYS A 313 -4.82 15.89 5.50
N TYR A 314 -4.88 15.42 6.75
CA TYR A 314 -5.93 15.77 7.72
C TYR A 314 -5.55 16.92 8.65
N THR A 315 -4.34 17.46 8.50
CA THR A 315 -3.86 18.60 9.29
C THR A 315 -4.26 19.91 8.58
N PRO A 316 -4.81 20.91 9.28
CA PRO A 316 -5.08 22.24 8.71
C PRO A 316 -3.85 22.81 8.01
N ALA A 317 -4.04 23.49 6.88
CA ALA A 317 -2.93 23.90 6.00
C ALA A 317 -1.82 24.69 6.73
N GLN A 318 -2.20 25.63 7.60
CA GLN A 318 -1.26 26.46 8.36
C GLN A 318 -0.48 25.71 9.47
N LYS A 319 -0.88 24.47 9.78
CA LYS A 319 -0.19 23.61 10.78
C LYS A 319 0.63 22.50 10.14
N ARG A 320 0.64 22.40 8.80
CA ARG A 320 1.44 21.42 8.08
C ARG A 320 2.90 21.83 8.10
N ARG A 321 3.76 20.89 8.45
CA ARG A 321 5.21 21.08 8.49
C ARG A 321 5.86 20.76 7.15
N TYR A 322 5.38 19.71 6.49
CA TYR A 322 6.03 19.14 5.30
C TYR A 322 5.18 19.26 4.03
N GLY A 323 3.85 19.34 4.16
CA GLY A 323 2.94 19.45 3.03
C GLY A 323 1.68 18.60 3.18
N TYR A 324 0.88 18.57 2.12
CA TYR A 324 -0.42 17.88 2.15
C TYR A 324 -0.30 16.36 1.99
N PHE A 325 0.47 15.92 0.98
CA PHE A 325 0.60 14.50 0.60
C PHE A 325 2.07 14.21 0.26
N THR A 326 2.88 14.13 1.30
CA THR A 326 4.32 14.00 1.13
C THR A 326 4.75 12.59 0.77
N LEU A 327 5.58 12.48 -0.26
CA LEU A 327 6.16 11.24 -0.76
C LEU A 327 7.55 11.04 -0.14
N PRO A 328 7.79 10.02 0.69
CA PRO A 328 9.10 9.69 1.19
C PRO A 328 10.09 9.37 0.05
N ILE A 329 11.34 9.81 0.20
CA ILE A 329 12.43 9.52 -0.74
C ILE A 329 13.22 8.34 -0.21
N LEU A 330 13.02 7.17 -0.82
CA LEU A 330 13.89 6.02 -0.58
C LEU A 330 15.12 6.14 -1.48
N ARG A 331 16.31 6.18 -0.88
CA ARG A 331 17.57 6.23 -1.61
C ARG A 331 18.54 5.18 -1.09
N ARG A 332 18.87 4.20 -1.93
CA ARG A 332 19.90 3.20 -1.64
C ARG A 332 19.79 2.59 -0.24
N GLY A 333 18.59 2.20 0.16
CA GLY A 333 18.33 1.53 1.43
C GLY A 333 18.03 2.43 2.63
N VAL A 334 17.99 3.75 2.45
CA VAL A 334 17.65 4.72 3.51
C VAL A 334 16.58 5.70 3.05
N LEU A 335 15.75 6.17 3.99
CA LEU A 335 14.80 7.24 3.76
C LEU A 335 15.51 8.58 4.03
N VAL A 336 15.78 9.34 2.96
CA VAL A 336 16.63 10.54 3.03
C VAL A 336 15.85 11.84 3.09
N GLY A 337 14.53 11.80 2.91
CA GLY A 337 13.71 13.01 2.90
C GLY A 337 12.29 12.73 2.41
N ARG A 338 11.56 13.78 2.09
CA ARG A 338 10.17 13.74 1.61
C ARG A 338 9.88 14.89 0.66
N ILE A 339 8.92 14.69 -0.24
CA ILE A 339 8.51 15.66 -1.26
C ILE A 339 6.99 15.83 -1.21
N ASP A 340 6.49 17.05 -1.07
CA ASP A 340 5.10 17.38 -1.43
C ASP A 340 5.07 17.83 -2.87
N ALA A 341 4.42 17.08 -3.74
CA ALA A 341 4.40 17.32 -5.17
C ALA A 341 2.98 17.37 -5.73
N LYS A 342 2.83 17.99 -6.90
CA LYS A 342 1.58 18.00 -7.66
C LYS A 342 1.86 17.84 -9.16
N ALA A 343 1.12 16.94 -9.80
CA ALA A 343 1.16 16.76 -11.24
C ALA A 343 0.10 17.64 -11.92
N HIS A 344 0.53 18.68 -12.62
CA HIS A 344 -0.30 19.56 -13.45
C HIS A 344 -0.36 19.01 -14.87
N ARG A 345 -1.05 17.89 -15.07
CA ARG A 345 -1.06 17.13 -16.34
C ARG A 345 -1.42 17.94 -17.58
N LYS A 346 -2.34 18.91 -17.44
CA LYS A 346 -2.72 19.78 -18.56
C LYS A 346 -1.61 20.73 -19.00
N ALA A 347 -0.75 21.13 -18.05
CA ALA A 347 0.39 22.01 -18.29
C ALA A 347 1.69 21.22 -18.58
N GLY A 348 1.69 19.89 -18.41
CA GLY A 348 2.90 19.09 -18.54
C GLY A 348 3.93 19.35 -17.41
N GLU A 349 3.50 19.96 -16.28
CA GLU A 349 4.38 20.39 -15.20
C GLU A 349 4.24 19.50 -13.96
N PHE A 350 5.37 19.11 -13.37
CA PHE A 350 5.48 18.43 -12.08
C PHE A 350 6.05 19.40 -11.05
N GLU A 351 5.18 19.92 -10.20
CA GLU A 351 5.52 20.92 -9.19
C GLU A 351 5.99 20.25 -7.92
N LEU A 352 7.22 20.53 -7.50
CA LEU A 352 7.75 20.19 -6.17
C LEU A 352 7.43 21.35 -5.22
N ARG A 353 6.28 21.30 -4.55
CA ARG A 353 5.81 22.33 -3.62
C ARG A 353 6.75 22.49 -2.44
N SER A 354 7.22 21.37 -1.91
CA SER A 354 8.27 21.36 -0.91
C SER A 354 9.10 20.09 -0.99
N VAL A 355 10.41 20.24 -0.78
CA VAL A 355 11.37 19.14 -0.66
C VAL A 355 12.10 19.28 0.67
N HIS A 356 12.06 18.26 1.50
CA HIS A 356 12.72 18.25 2.80
C HIS A 356 13.69 17.08 2.89
N LEU A 357 14.96 17.35 3.13
CA LEU A 357 15.92 16.32 3.54
C LEU A 357 15.82 16.05 5.04
N GLU A 358 16.06 14.81 5.44
CA GLU A 358 16.16 14.47 6.86
C GLU A 358 17.43 15.09 7.47
N PRO A 359 17.39 15.43 8.77
CA PRO A 359 18.55 15.96 9.47
C PRO A 359 19.77 15.03 9.34
N GLY A 360 20.95 15.60 9.11
CA GLY A 360 22.21 14.86 8.98
C GLY A 360 22.46 14.25 7.60
N VAL A 361 21.53 14.34 6.65
CA VAL A 361 21.77 13.90 5.27
C VAL A 361 22.76 14.83 4.58
N ARG A 362 23.95 14.30 4.23
CA ARG A 362 24.97 15.07 3.51
C ARG A 362 24.57 15.29 2.05
N ILE A 363 24.53 16.55 1.63
CA ILE A 363 24.29 16.93 0.24
C ILE A 363 25.58 16.66 -0.58
N SER A 364 25.49 15.69 -1.51
CA SER A 364 26.52 15.36 -2.49
C SER A 364 25.93 15.44 -3.90
N GLU A 365 26.76 15.55 -4.93
CA GLU A 365 26.30 15.47 -6.33
C GLU A 365 25.50 14.20 -6.57
N ARG A 366 26.03 13.07 -6.15
CA ARG A 366 25.33 11.78 -6.26
C ARG A 366 23.98 11.74 -5.56
N LEU A 367 23.77 12.46 -4.44
CA LEU A 367 22.45 12.57 -3.81
C LEU A 367 21.50 13.35 -4.72
N VAL A 368 21.98 14.48 -5.25
CA VAL A 368 21.20 15.33 -6.15
C VAL A 368 20.80 14.55 -7.39
N ASP A 369 21.74 13.88 -8.06
CA ASP A 369 21.49 13.07 -9.25
C ASP A 369 20.51 11.92 -8.99
N ASP A 370 20.72 11.16 -7.91
CA ASP A 370 19.84 10.05 -7.52
C ASP A 370 18.40 10.54 -7.30
N VAL A 371 18.20 11.67 -6.61
CA VAL A 371 16.87 12.23 -6.32
C VAL A 371 16.26 12.88 -7.56
N ALA A 372 17.04 13.68 -8.30
CA ALA A 372 16.60 14.30 -9.55
C ALA A 372 16.11 13.23 -10.54
N GLY A 373 16.89 12.16 -10.74
CA GLY A 373 16.51 11.07 -11.62
C GLY A 373 15.25 10.33 -11.16
N ALA A 374 15.02 10.15 -9.85
CA ALA A 374 13.80 9.56 -9.34
C ALA A 374 12.57 10.46 -9.57
N VAL A 375 12.72 11.77 -9.36
CA VAL A 375 11.66 12.77 -9.63
C VAL A 375 11.33 12.82 -11.11
N GLN A 376 12.35 12.89 -11.99
CA GLN A 376 12.14 12.92 -13.44
C GLN A 376 11.41 11.70 -13.97
N ARG A 377 11.78 10.49 -13.50
CA ARG A 377 11.04 9.27 -13.86
C ARG A 377 9.57 9.34 -13.40
N CYS A 378 9.33 9.81 -12.17
CA CYS A 378 7.96 9.98 -11.67
C CYS A 378 7.18 10.99 -12.49
N ALA A 379 7.77 12.15 -12.78
CA ALA A 379 7.18 13.22 -13.57
C ALA A 379 6.87 12.74 -15.01
N GLY A 380 7.81 12.06 -15.66
CA GLY A 380 7.65 11.48 -16.99
C GLY A 380 6.50 10.47 -17.06
N TRP A 381 6.42 9.54 -16.08
CA TRP A 381 5.32 8.58 -16.01
C TRP A 381 3.93 9.24 -15.85
N HIS A 382 3.88 10.45 -15.26
CA HIS A 382 2.65 11.25 -15.15
C HIS A 382 2.36 12.13 -16.37
N GLY A 383 3.20 12.10 -17.42
CA GLY A 383 3.09 13.00 -18.56
C GLY A 383 3.38 14.47 -18.21
N CYS A 384 4.21 14.70 -17.19
CA CYS A 384 4.57 16.03 -16.68
C CYS A 384 6.10 16.19 -16.71
N PRO A 385 6.77 16.17 -17.89
CA PRO A 385 8.23 16.15 -17.99
C PRO A 385 8.91 17.40 -17.43
N ALA A 386 8.25 18.56 -17.40
CA ALA A 386 8.78 19.78 -16.84
C ALA A 386 8.68 19.74 -15.30
N VAL A 387 9.82 19.85 -14.61
CA VAL A 387 9.88 19.82 -13.14
C VAL A 387 10.23 21.20 -12.61
N ARG A 388 9.44 21.70 -11.65
CA ARG A 388 9.66 22.99 -10.98
C ARG A 388 9.78 22.81 -9.48
N VAL A 389 10.87 23.37 -8.88
CA VAL A 389 11.08 23.39 -7.43
C VAL A 389 10.58 24.72 -6.86
N ILE A 390 9.63 24.67 -5.90
CA ILE A 390 9.10 25.87 -5.26
C ILE A 390 9.81 26.17 -3.95
N HIS A 391 9.97 25.15 -3.10
CA HIS A 391 10.58 25.30 -1.79
C HIS A 391 11.41 24.06 -1.45
N ALA A 392 12.53 24.25 -0.75
CA ALA A 392 13.34 23.14 -0.27
C ALA A 392 14.02 23.45 1.07
N VAL A 393 14.19 22.43 1.88
CA VAL A 393 14.93 22.49 3.14
C VAL A 393 15.94 21.35 3.14
N PRO A 394 17.25 21.67 3.14
CA PRO A 394 17.83 23.01 3.08
C PRO A 394 17.71 23.61 1.66
N GLU A 395 17.69 24.94 1.57
CA GLU A 395 17.55 25.68 0.31
C GLU A 395 18.64 25.33 -0.71
N THR A 396 19.87 25.12 -0.25
CA THR A 396 21.01 24.71 -1.10
C THR A 396 20.74 23.39 -1.84
N PHE A 397 19.96 22.49 -1.27
CA PHE A 397 19.56 21.26 -1.96
C PHE A 397 18.55 21.56 -3.08
N GLY A 398 17.59 22.46 -2.83
CA GLY A 398 16.62 22.89 -3.84
C GLY A 398 17.29 23.56 -5.05
N MET A 399 18.25 24.47 -4.82
CA MET A 399 19.02 25.11 -5.88
C MET A 399 19.76 24.09 -6.76
N ARG A 400 20.41 23.10 -6.14
CA ARG A 400 21.12 22.03 -6.87
C ARG A 400 20.17 21.10 -7.63
N LEU A 401 18.98 20.78 -7.08
CA LEU A 401 17.95 20.03 -7.80
C LEU A 401 17.44 20.79 -9.01
N ALA A 402 17.15 22.09 -8.86
CA ALA A 402 16.71 22.93 -9.97
C ALA A 402 17.74 22.94 -11.11
N ALA A 403 19.02 23.18 -10.78
CA ALA A 403 20.11 23.13 -11.75
C ALA A 403 20.23 21.77 -12.45
N ALA A 404 20.01 20.64 -11.72
CA ALA A 404 20.05 19.32 -12.31
C ALA A 404 18.89 19.08 -13.30
N PHE A 405 17.69 19.64 -13.04
CA PHE A 405 16.57 19.59 -13.97
C PHE A 405 16.82 20.46 -15.22
N GLU A 406 17.38 21.64 -15.05
CA GLU A 406 17.80 22.51 -16.18
C GLU A 406 18.78 21.81 -17.12
N ALA A 407 19.84 21.24 -16.55
CA ALA A 407 20.88 20.53 -17.30
C ALA A 407 20.34 19.34 -18.10
N SER A 408 19.24 18.71 -17.64
CA SER A 408 18.57 17.59 -18.35
C SER A 408 17.51 18.02 -19.36
N GLY A 409 17.29 19.33 -19.58
CA GLY A 409 16.30 19.87 -20.51
C GLY A 409 14.84 19.65 -20.06
N THR A 410 14.62 19.37 -18.79
CA THR A 410 13.30 19.04 -18.21
C THR A 410 12.66 20.24 -17.49
N VAL A 411 13.19 21.43 -17.62
CA VAL A 411 12.59 22.65 -17.07
C VAL A 411 11.53 23.20 -18.01
N GLY A 412 10.31 23.36 -17.53
CA GLY A 412 9.31 24.20 -18.20
C GLY A 412 9.78 25.64 -18.15
N LEU A 413 9.89 26.31 -19.28
CA LEU A 413 10.11 27.75 -19.35
C LEU A 413 8.97 28.47 -18.60
N PRO A 414 9.26 29.59 -17.93
CA PRO A 414 8.30 30.36 -17.16
C PRO A 414 7.13 30.88 -17.99
#